data_cfdca79485cd5321c854bb3add5b9083
#
_entry.id   cfdca79485cd5321c854bb3add5b9083
#
_cell.length_a   1.000
_cell.length_b   1.000
_cell.length_c   1.000
_cell.angle_alpha   90.00
_cell.angle_beta   90.00
_cell.angle_gamma   90.00
#
_symmetry.space_group_name_H-M   'P 1'
#
loop_
_entity.id
_entity.type
_entity.pdbx_description
1 polymer ?
#
loop_
_entity_poly.entity_id
_entity_poly.type
_entity_poly.pdbx_seq_one_letter_code
_entity_poly.pdbx_strand_id
1 'polypeptide(L)'
;MNQLLFQPTSMTSSVGAMLLACLIAGCGDDSVAADPVSGEILPAAAIAQTDVGDDAASDVADSRDVAVASPVSAPALKRFGVMPHFGDLDTMVDRRVIRVLTVYGPGRYFLEDGPRGTVQEYAEKLQKVVNKAYETGLLTVQVAVIPVARDQLFPALQAGYGDIVMAGTTITESRRAEVDFTDPVSKPLKEILITGPSASALRSLDDLSGKTVYVRLSSSYAESVRELSDRLVAAGRAAIRIEAVDESLEDEDLIEMVDAGLLPWAVVDSYKPQMWREVFTQVTVREDLVLREGARLAWAIRSDSPKLKSFLNTFVKDNREGTLFGNIIRNRYIRDFDWAENAVGAEELGRYRALSSLFRKYGTDYGMDPTLLAAQGFQESRLDQSVRSHVGAVGVMQLLPSTAKDKNVAIPNIDELEPNIEAGAKYMAFLKERYFSGPELDEINGSLMALASYNAGPGRIRRLRREAGERGYDPNRWFDNVEVIVAEQVGRETVQYVGNIFKYYLTYRWINTADAERAAARRATGIEDTP
;
A
#
# COMPACT_ATOMS: atom_id res chain seq x y z
N MET A 1 61.65 6.27 6.10
CA MET A 1 61.72 5.27 7.21
C MET A 1 60.37 5.26 7.89
N ASN A 2 59.79 4.08 7.99
CA ASN A 2 58.50 3.69 8.59
C ASN A 2 57.21 3.98 7.82
N GLN A 3 56.88 3.02 6.94
CA GLN A 3 55.55 2.69 6.52
C GLN A 3 54.82 2.00 7.68
N LEU A 4 53.57 2.39 7.93
CA LEU A 4 52.61 1.60 8.68
C LEU A 4 51.43 1.29 7.77
N LEU A 5 51.34 -0.01 7.41
CA LEU A 5 50.26 -0.68 6.69
C LEU A 5 49.03 -0.72 7.59
N PHE A 6 47.93 -0.20 7.16
CA PHE A 6 46.60 -0.53 7.69
C PHE A 6 45.94 -1.56 6.78
N GLN A 7 45.70 -2.74 7.33
CA GLN A 7 44.81 -3.73 6.72
C GLN A 7 43.34 -3.40 7.01
N PRO A 8 42.42 -3.59 6.07
CA PRO A 8 41.01 -3.46 6.35
C PRO A 8 40.48 -4.77 6.97
N THR A 9 39.97 -4.66 8.18
CA THR A 9 39.15 -5.71 8.80
C THR A 9 37.77 -5.69 8.21
N SER A 10 37.37 -6.79 7.59
CA SER A 10 36.02 -7.05 7.13
C SER A 10 35.06 -7.13 8.33
N MET A 11 34.18 -6.18 8.52
CA MET A 11 33.00 -6.31 9.36
C MET A 11 31.86 -6.86 8.51
N THR A 12 31.56 -8.13 8.71
CA THR A 12 30.29 -8.72 8.29
C THR A 12 29.20 -8.17 9.18
N SER A 13 28.34 -7.33 8.61
CA SER A 13 27.15 -6.81 9.25
C SER A 13 26.06 -7.87 9.18
N SER A 14 25.85 -8.59 10.29
CA SER A 14 24.68 -9.44 10.47
C SER A 14 23.48 -8.54 10.84
N VAL A 15 22.51 -8.44 9.95
CA VAL A 15 21.21 -7.81 10.22
C VAL A 15 20.44 -8.74 11.15
N GLY A 16 20.38 -8.39 12.42
CA GLY A 16 19.57 -9.08 13.42
C GLY A 16 18.14 -8.52 13.38
N ALA A 17 17.18 -9.35 13.01
CA ALA A 17 15.78 -9.10 13.25
C ALA A 17 15.54 -9.10 14.77
N MET A 18 15.26 -7.95 15.35
CA MET A 18 15.02 -7.77 16.76
C MET A 18 13.54 -7.91 17.05
N LEU A 19 13.09 -9.14 17.25
CA LEU A 19 11.76 -9.43 17.82
C LEU A 19 11.81 -9.21 19.33
N LEU A 20 11.09 -8.22 19.80
CA LEU A 20 10.99 -7.88 21.21
C LEU A 20 10.11 -8.92 21.93
N ALA A 21 10.73 -9.76 22.75
CA ALA A 21 10.02 -10.67 23.64
C ALA A 21 9.34 -9.87 24.76
N CYS A 22 8.01 -9.75 24.72
CA CYS A 22 7.26 -9.29 25.88
C CYS A 22 7.10 -10.41 26.91
N LEU A 23 7.78 -10.25 28.03
CA LEU A 23 7.62 -11.03 29.26
C LEU A 23 6.16 -11.00 29.75
N ILE A 24 5.60 -12.20 29.92
CA ILE A 24 4.35 -12.42 30.65
C ILE A 24 4.67 -12.41 32.13
N ALA A 25 4.15 -11.45 32.85
CA ALA A 25 4.08 -11.49 34.31
C ALA A 25 2.70 -10.99 34.77
N GLY A 26 2.02 -11.80 35.55
CA GLY A 26 1.00 -11.40 36.50
C GLY A 26 -0.45 -11.66 36.12
N CYS A 27 -0.94 -12.87 36.39
CA CYS A 27 -2.34 -13.15 36.62
C CYS A 27 -2.76 -12.49 37.93
N GLY A 28 -3.84 -11.66 37.92
CA GLY A 28 -4.64 -11.33 39.08
C GLY A 28 -6.04 -11.86 38.82
N ASP A 29 -6.46 -12.80 39.65
CA ASP A 29 -7.84 -13.29 39.73
C ASP A 29 -8.76 -12.17 40.19
N ASP A 30 -9.83 -11.91 39.45
CA ASP A 30 -11.06 -11.35 39.97
C ASP A 30 -12.24 -12.13 39.37
N SER A 31 -12.73 -13.03 40.24
CA SER A 31 -13.96 -13.79 40.04
C SER A 31 -15.17 -12.89 40.33
N VAL A 32 -15.97 -12.61 39.29
CA VAL A 32 -17.35 -12.15 39.48
C VAL A 32 -18.29 -13.19 38.92
N ALA A 33 -19.08 -13.76 39.79
CA ALA A 33 -20.13 -14.73 39.50
C ALA A 33 -21.21 -14.10 38.61
N ALA A 34 -21.67 -14.82 37.63
CA ALA A 34 -22.87 -14.53 36.87
C ALA A 34 -23.86 -15.67 37.01
N ASP A 35 -25.05 -15.32 37.47
CA ASP A 35 -26.22 -16.19 37.60
C ASP A 35 -26.74 -16.67 36.23
N PRO A 36 -27.37 -17.85 36.16
CA PRO A 36 -27.90 -18.40 34.92
C PRO A 36 -29.32 -17.89 34.64
N VAL A 37 -29.50 -17.29 33.45
CA VAL A 37 -30.85 -17.03 32.92
C VAL A 37 -31.17 -18.10 31.86
N SER A 38 -32.14 -18.92 32.18
CA SER A 38 -32.83 -19.86 31.30
C SER A 38 -33.71 -19.10 30.29
N GLY A 39 -33.64 -19.42 29.03
CA GLY A 39 -34.48 -18.86 27.97
C GLY A 39 -34.69 -19.83 26.83
N GLU A 40 -35.93 -20.19 26.67
CA GLU A 40 -36.56 -21.20 25.82
C GLU A 40 -36.21 -21.12 24.32
N ILE A 41 -36.15 -22.30 23.74
CA ILE A 41 -36.11 -22.59 22.30
C ILE A 41 -37.54 -22.48 21.76
N LEU A 42 -37.79 -21.76 20.68
CA LEU A 42 -38.96 -21.89 19.83
C LEU A 42 -38.55 -22.10 18.35
N PRO A 43 -39.36 -22.86 17.58
CA PRO A 43 -38.91 -23.56 16.38
C PRO A 43 -39.15 -22.78 15.06
N ALA A 44 -38.46 -23.25 14.04
CA ALA A 44 -38.53 -22.82 12.64
C ALA A 44 -39.94 -22.93 12.05
N ALA A 45 -40.32 -21.97 11.22
CA ALA A 45 -41.43 -22.10 10.27
C ALA A 45 -41.06 -21.51 8.90
N ALA A 46 -40.86 -22.40 7.97
CA ALA A 46 -41.63 -22.55 6.72
C ALA A 46 -41.45 -21.46 5.63
N ILE A 47 -40.81 -21.93 4.63
CA ILE A 47 -40.63 -21.52 3.23
C ILE A 47 -41.98 -21.26 2.55
N ALA A 48 -42.08 -20.18 1.80
CA ALA A 48 -43.02 -20.04 0.68
C ALA A 48 -42.25 -19.73 -0.61
N GLN A 49 -42.28 -20.68 -1.53
CA GLN A 49 -41.93 -20.53 -2.94
C GLN A 49 -42.96 -19.66 -3.64
N THR A 50 -42.55 -18.77 -4.49
CA THR A 50 -43.37 -18.26 -5.61
C THR A 50 -42.54 -18.19 -6.87
N ASP A 51 -43.23 -18.57 -7.91
CA ASP A 51 -42.87 -19.01 -9.23
C ASP A 51 -42.15 -17.96 -10.15
N VAL A 52 -41.53 -18.58 -11.11
CA VAL A 52 -40.84 -18.11 -12.32
C VAL A 52 -41.78 -17.32 -13.25
N GLY A 53 -41.25 -16.25 -13.80
CA GLY A 53 -41.76 -15.62 -15.01
C GLY A 53 -40.59 -15.28 -15.93
N ASP A 54 -40.46 -16.06 -17.01
CA ASP A 54 -39.62 -15.75 -18.18
C ASP A 54 -40.15 -14.49 -18.87
N ASP A 55 -39.25 -13.53 -19.12
CA ASP A 55 -39.37 -12.67 -20.30
C ASP A 55 -37.97 -12.23 -20.75
N ALA A 56 -37.60 -12.71 -21.93
CA ALA A 56 -36.42 -12.32 -22.65
C ALA A 56 -36.69 -11.01 -23.39
N ALA A 57 -35.94 -9.97 -23.06
CA ALA A 57 -35.78 -8.82 -23.94
C ALA A 57 -34.31 -8.35 -23.89
N SER A 58 -33.70 -8.46 -25.03
CA SER A 58 -32.39 -7.92 -25.37
C SER A 58 -32.34 -6.41 -25.19
N ASP A 59 -31.48 -5.93 -24.27
CA ASP A 59 -31.01 -4.55 -24.33
C ASP A 59 -29.48 -4.54 -24.32
N VAL A 60 -28.97 -4.10 -25.46
CA VAL A 60 -27.56 -3.75 -25.64
C VAL A 60 -27.33 -2.46 -24.84
N ALA A 61 -26.93 -2.59 -23.59
CA ALA A 61 -26.58 -1.42 -22.77
C ALA A 61 -25.19 -0.92 -23.19
N ASP A 62 -25.22 0.32 -23.67
CA ASP A 62 -24.08 1.19 -23.95
C ASP A 62 -23.18 1.31 -22.70
N SER A 63 -21.99 0.69 -22.74
CA SER A 63 -21.02 0.66 -21.63
C SER A 63 -20.27 1.99 -21.52
N ARG A 64 -20.96 3.05 -21.16
CA ARG A 64 -20.40 4.36 -20.83
C ARG A 64 -20.61 4.81 -19.39
N ASP A 65 -20.93 3.93 -18.49
CA ASP A 65 -20.85 4.24 -17.07
C ASP A 65 -19.42 3.97 -16.57
N VAL A 66 -18.55 4.94 -16.85
CA VAL A 66 -17.36 5.17 -16.04
C VAL A 66 -17.87 5.45 -14.64
N ALA A 67 -17.66 4.52 -13.72
CA ALA A 67 -17.97 4.70 -12.31
C ALA A 67 -17.35 6.02 -11.86
N VAL A 68 -18.20 7.03 -11.68
CA VAL A 68 -17.83 8.29 -11.06
C VAL A 68 -17.29 7.91 -9.69
N ALA A 69 -16.03 8.21 -9.43
CA ALA A 69 -15.39 8.00 -8.15
C ALA A 69 -16.35 8.47 -7.06
N SER A 70 -16.70 7.55 -6.16
CA SER A 70 -17.57 7.87 -5.03
C SER A 70 -17.01 9.09 -4.32
N PRO A 71 -17.82 10.11 -4.02
CA PRO A 71 -17.30 11.30 -3.36
C PRO A 71 -16.60 10.88 -2.08
N VAL A 72 -15.39 11.42 -1.91
CA VAL A 72 -14.57 11.23 -0.71
C VAL A 72 -15.46 11.24 0.50
N SER A 73 -15.42 10.19 1.27
CA SER A 73 -16.10 10.22 2.53
C SER A 73 -15.37 11.24 3.43
N ALA A 74 -15.75 12.52 3.30
CA ALA A 74 -15.37 13.59 4.23
C ALA A 74 -15.41 13.17 5.74
N PRO A 75 -16.11 12.08 6.12
CA PRO A 75 -16.04 11.51 7.46
C PRO A 75 -14.65 11.04 7.89
N ALA A 76 -13.78 10.57 7.02
CA ALA A 76 -12.49 10.04 7.48
C ALA A 76 -11.63 11.15 8.12
N LEU A 77 -11.43 12.27 7.44
CA LEU A 77 -10.59 13.37 7.96
C LEU A 77 -11.26 14.18 9.09
N LYS A 78 -12.59 14.32 9.11
CA LYS A 78 -13.31 14.79 10.29
C LYS A 78 -13.00 13.99 11.56
N ARG A 79 -12.77 12.70 11.40
CA ARG A 79 -12.47 11.77 12.49
C ARG A 79 -11.09 12.01 13.11
N PHE A 80 -10.13 12.58 12.35
CA PHE A 80 -8.84 13.01 12.90
C PHE A 80 -8.92 14.30 13.73
N GLY A 81 -10.11 14.82 14.03
CA GLY A 81 -10.24 16.16 14.58
C GLY A 81 -9.74 17.25 13.63
N VAL A 82 -9.41 16.87 12.39
CA VAL A 82 -9.05 17.80 11.33
C VAL A 82 -10.34 18.41 10.83
N MET A 83 -10.65 19.59 11.33
CA MET A 83 -11.76 20.37 10.78
C MET A 83 -11.35 20.96 9.43
N PRO A 84 -12.29 21.05 8.47
CA PRO A 84 -12.02 21.76 7.24
C PRO A 84 -11.72 23.23 7.54
N HIS A 85 -10.63 23.73 6.98
CA HIS A 85 -10.24 25.13 7.05
C HIS A 85 -9.88 25.62 5.67
N PHE A 86 -10.31 26.83 5.38
CA PHE A 86 -10.04 27.54 4.15
C PHE A 86 -9.25 28.82 4.44
N GLY A 87 -8.83 29.49 3.41
CA GLY A 87 -8.07 30.74 3.49
C GLY A 87 -6.61 30.57 3.09
N ASP A 88 -5.93 31.70 2.93
CA ASP A 88 -4.55 31.77 2.48
C ASP A 88 -3.54 31.69 3.65
N LEU A 89 -2.27 31.90 3.38
CA LEU A 89 -1.14 31.77 4.33
C LEU A 89 -1.36 32.55 5.64
N ASP A 90 -1.92 33.77 5.58
CA ASP A 90 -2.19 34.55 6.77
C ASP A 90 -3.12 33.81 7.75
N THR A 91 -4.20 33.25 7.23
CA THR A 91 -5.13 32.44 8.04
C THR A 91 -4.46 31.19 8.61
N MET A 92 -3.53 30.59 7.88
CA MET A 92 -2.75 29.43 8.36
C MET A 92 -1.80 29.84 9.49
N VAL A 93 -1.19 31.01 9.38
CA VAL A 93 -0.31 31.57 10.42
C VAL A 93 -1.11 31.95 11.66
N ASP A 94 -2.27 32.60 11.51
CA ASP A 94 -3.15 32.98 12.63
C ASP A 94 -3.64 31.76 13.43
N ARG A 95 -4.02 30.68 12.76
CA ARG A 95 -4.39 29.42 13.43
C ARG A 95 -3.18 28.57 13.85
N ARG A 96 -1.96 28.98 13.48
CA ARG A 96 -0.68 28.33 13.81
C ARG A 96 -0.52 26.89 13.31
N VAL A 97 -1.18 26.54 12.23
CA VAL A 97 -1.07 25.20 11.64
C VAL A 97 -1.12 25.30 10.11
N ILE A 98 -0.12 24.68 9.46
CA ILE A 98 -0.12 24.39 8.02
C ILE A 98 -0.19 22.87 7.88
N ARG A 99 -1.12 22.36 7.08
CA ARG A 99 -1.38 20.93 6.92
C ARG A 99 -0.89 20.46 5.57
N VAL A 100 0.00 19.48 5.59
CA VAL A 100 0.60 18.86 4.40
C VAL A 100 -0.03 17.50 4.18
N LEU A 101 -0.78 17.34 3.10
CA LEU A 101 -1.29 16.05 2.66
C LEU A 101 -0.19 15.31 1.88
N THR A 102 -0.04 14.04 2.18
CA THR A 102 0.90 13.15 1.49
C THR A 102 0.36 11.73 1.44
N VAL A 103 1.06 10.82 0.77
CA VAL A 103 0.80 9.38 0.85
C VAL A 103 1.83 8.73 1.76
N TYR A 104 1.36 7.74 2.51
CA TYR A 104 2.24 6.91 3.32
C TYR A 104 3.07 6.02 2.39
N GLY A 105 4.37 5.97 2.60
CA GLY A 105 5.23 5.12 1.82
C GLY A 105 6.71 5.39 2.06
N PRO A 106 7.52 4.39 1.80
CA PRO A 106 8.97 4.42 2.03
C PRO A 106 9.66 5.56 1.29
N GLY A 107 10.64 6.14 1.94
CA GLY A 107 11.37 7.30 1.40
C GLY A 107 10.57 8.59 1.34
N ARG A 108 9.23 8.53 1.32
CA ARG A 108 8.35 9.70 1.23
C ARG A 108 7.87 10.17 2.60
N TYR A 109 7.04 9.37 3.25
CA TYR A 109 6.60 9.58 4.63
C TYR A 109 6.34 8.23 5.28
N PHE A 110 6.99 7.95 6.39
CA PHE A 110 6.89 6.71 7.13
C PHE A 110 7.21 6.92 8.61
N LEU A 111 6.88 5.95 9.46
CA LEU A 111 7.12 6.01 10.90
C LEU A 111 8.22 5.02 11.29
N GLU A 112 9.28 5.54 11.91
CA GLU A 112 10.41 4.78 12.44
C GLU A 112 11.04 5.61 13.56
N ASP A 113 10.79 5.25 14.80
CA ASP A 113 11.12 6.10 15.97
C ASP A 113 10.59 7.53 15.85
N GLY A 114 9.43 7.67 15.19
CA GLY A 114 8.79 8.93 14.82
C GLY A 114 8.66 9.12 13.31
N PRO A 115 8.02 10.20 12.89
CA PRO A 115 7.82 10.49 11.46
C PRO A 115 9.14 10.76 10.74
N ARG A 116 9.32 10.12 9.57
CA ARG A 116 10.50 10.25 8.69
C ARG A 116 10.10 10.31 7.22
N GLY A 117 11.06 10.60 6.37
CA GLY A 117 10.92 10.64 4.92
C GLY A 117 11.10 12.04 4.34
N THR A 118 11.15 12.09 3.01
CA THR A 118 11.38 13.34 2.29
C THR A 118 10.37 14.42 2.66
N VAL A 119 9.08 14.05 2.78
CA VAL A 119 8.01 15.00 3.09
C VAL A 119 8.14 15.52 4.52
N GLN A 120 8.46 14.66 5.48
CA GLN A 120 8.68 15.07 6.86
C GLN A 120 9.81 16.10 6.98
N GLU A 121 10.93 15.83 6.32
CA GLU A 121 12.08 16.77 6.35
C GLU A 121 11.76 18.12 5.67
N TYR A 122 11.00 18.09 4.56
CA TYR A 122 10.52 19.33 3.93
C TYR A 122 9.54 20.09 4.83
N ALA A 123 8.64 19.39 5.53
CA ALA A 123 7.70 19.99 6.47
C ALA A 123 8.41 20.65 7.66
N GLU A 124 9.40 19.98 8.26
CA GLU A 124 10.23 20.55 9.33
C GLU A 124 11.04 21.77 8.86
N LYS A 125 11.57 21.70 7.66
CA LYS A 125 12.28 22.85 7.07
C LYS A 125 11.33 24.02 6.80
N LEU A 126 10.15 23.73 6.27
CA LEU A 126 9.10 24.73 6.03
C LEU A 126 8.66 25.37 7.35
N GLN A 127 8.45 24.58 8.40
CA GLN A 127 8.14 25.09 9.73
C GLN A 127 9.17 26.09 10.23
N LYS A 128 10.46 25.80 10.07
CA LYS A 128 11.54 26.71 10.47
C LYS A 128 11.52 28.01 9.64
N VAL A 129 11.26 27.90 8.34
CA VAL A 129 11.25 29.06 7.44
C VAL A 129 10.04 29.96 7.68
N VAL A 130 8.84 29.40 7.85
CA VAL A 130 7.62 30.19 8.11
C VAL A 130 7.71 30.90 9.46
N ASN A 131 8.16 30.22 10.51
CA ASN A 131 8.31 30.83 11.84
C ASN A 131 9.33 31.98 11.86
N LYS A 132 10.40 31.85 11.08
CA LYS A 132 11.37 32.93 10.90
C LYS A 132 10.78 34.10 10.11
N ALA A 133 10.04 33.82 9.04
CA ALA A 133 9.50 34.87 8.16
C ALA A 133 8.40 35.71 8.86
N TYR A 134 7.62 35.08 9.75
CA TYR A 134 6.52 35.72 10.46
C TYR A 134 6.88 36.10 11.91
N GLU A 135 8.15 35.94 12.31
CA GLU A 135 8.67 36.30 13.65
C GLU A 135 7.76 35.79 14.80
N THR A 136 7.28 34.56 14.70
CA THR A 136 6.23 34.00 15.57
C THR A 136 6.61 33.87 17.05
N GLY A 137 7.88 34.04 17.40
CA GLY A 137 8.35 34.00 18.79
C GLY A 137 8.11 32.64 19.45
N LEU A 138 7.49 32.65 20.64
CA LEU A 138 7.17 31.43 21.41
C LEU A 138 5.96 30.69 20.89
N LEU A 139 5.08 31.35 20.14
CA LEU A 139 3.83 30.77 19.64
C LEU A 139 4.01 30.37 18.16
N THR A 140 4.75 29.29 17.92
CA THR A 140 5.15 28.84 16.60
C THR A 140 4.00 28.27 15.76
N VAL A 141 4.08 28.49 14.46
CA VAL A 141 3.29 27.75 13.45
C VAL A 141 3.83 26.34 13.36
N GLN A 142 2.97 25.35 13.45
CA GLN A 142 3.31 23.93 13.23
C GLN A 142 3.01 23.54 11.80
N VAL A 143 3.86 22.70 11.19
CA VAL A 143 3.59 22.08 9.89
C VAL A 143 3.30 20.61 10.14
N ALA A 144 2.03 20.25 10.05
CA ALA A 144 1.55 18.89 10.31
C ALA A 144 1.45 18.09 9.01
N VAL A 145 2.08 16.92 8.97
CA VAL A 145 1.97 16.00 7.84
C VAL A 145 0.82 15.02 8.08
N ILE A 146 -0.08 14.92 7.13
CA ILE A 146 -1.30 14.11 7.19
C ILE A 146 -1.26 13.14 6.01
N PRO A 147 -0.97 11.85 6.25
CA PRO A 147 -1.04 10.85 5.20
C PRO A 147 -2.50 10.56 4.82
N VAL A 148 -2.76 10.47 3.53
CA VAL A 148 -4.06 10.12 2.95
C VAL A 148 -3.85 9.19 1.77
N ALA A 149 -4.89 8.48 1.34
CA ALA A 149 -4.84 7.67 0.12
C ALA A 149 -4.56 8.56 -1.11
N ARG A 150 -3.93 8.00 -2.13
CA ARG A 150 -3.45 8.80 -3.28
C ARG A 150 -4.58 9.47 -4.05
N ASP A 151 -5.69 8.78 -4.26
CA ASP A 151 -6.90 9.29 -4.89
C ASP A 151 -7.59 10.39 -4.05
N GLN A 152 -7.27 10.47 -2.75
CA GLN A 152 -7.82 11.42 -1.80
C GLN A 152 -7.04 12.74 -1.72
N LEU A 153 -5.85 12.83 -2.31
CA LEU A 153 -4.98 14.00 -2.17
C LEU A 153 -5.65 15.31 -2.59
N PHE A 154 -6.18 15.37 -3.82
CA PHE A 154 -6.83 16.59 -4.32
C PHE A 154 -8.23 16.79 -3.75
N PRO A 155 -9.09 15.78 -3.66
CA PRO A 155 -10.37 15.94 -2.99
C PRO A 155 -10.25 16.43 -1.54
N ALA A 156 -9.32 15.92 -0.76
CA ALA A 156 -9.07 16.37 0.62
C ALA A 156 -8.54 17.82 0.67
N LEU A 157 -7.66 18.19 -0.26
CA LEU A 157 -7.17 19.56 -0.39
C LEU A 157 -8.30 20.54 -0.70
N GLN A 158 -9.13 20.22 -1.68
CA GLN A 158 -10.29 21.03 -2.09
C GLN A 158 -11.34 21.14 -0.98
N ALA A 159 -11.56 20.05 -0.24
CA ALA A 159 -12.48 20.04 0.90
C ALA A 159 -11.92 20.74 2.16
N GLY A 160 -10.72 21.34 2.10
CA GLY A 160 -10.13 22.12 3.18
C GLY A 160 -9.53 21.30 4.31
N TYR A 161 -9.25 20.01 4.10
CA TYR A 161 -8.61 19.15 5.11
C TYR A 161 -7.07 19.23 5.09
N GLY A 162 -6.51 19.79 4.05
CA GLY A 162 -5.10 20.11 3.90
C GLY A 162 -4.90 21.48 3.28
N ASP A 163 -3.67 21.95 3.31
CA ASP A 163 -3.29 23.25 2.75
C ASP A 163 -2.30 23.09 1.59
N ILE A 164 -1.48 22.03 1.64
CA ILE A 164 -0.46 21.70 0.66
C ILE A 164 -0.49 20.20 0.41
N VAL A 165 -0.35 19.76 -0.85
CA VAL A 165 -0.09 18.37 -1.22
C VAL A 165 1.39 18.21 -1.57
N MET A 166 2.11 17.36 -0.84
CA MET A 166 3.50 16.99 -1.11
C MET A 166 3.60 15.47 -1.37
N ALA A 167 3.25 15.02 -2.58
CA ALA A 167 3.15 13.60 -2.91
C ALA A 167 3.80 13.21 -4.25
N GLY A 168 4.69 14.04 -4.79
CA GLY A 168 5.28 13.80 -6.11
C GLY A 168 4.25 13.88 -7.23
N THR A 169 3.39 14.87 -7.18
CA THR A 169 2.30 15.05 -8.15
C THR A 169 2.80 15.73 -9.42
N THR A 170 2.52 15.09 -10.56
CA THR A 170 2.81 15.66 -11.90
C THR A 170 1.82 16.77 -12.22
N ILE A 171 2.34 17.88 -12.74
CA ILE A 171 1.52 18.98 -13.26
C ILE A 171 0.92 18.53 -14.59
N THR A 172 -0.43 18.51 -14.68
CA THR A 172 -1.18 18.30 -15.92
C THR A 172 -2.24 19.38 -16.11
N GLU A 173 -2.73 19.54 -17.32
CA GLU A 173 -3.82 20.50 -17.63
C GLU A 173 -5.10 20.17 -16.85
N SER A 174 -5.48 18.89 -16.79
CA SER A 174 -6.64 18.42 -16.05
C SER A 174 -6.53 18.77 -14.56
N ARG A 175 -5.37 18.52 -13.95
CA ARG A 175 -5.14 18.84 -12.54
C ARG A 175 -5.06 20.34 -12.26
N ARG A 176 -4.58 21.16 -13.23
CA ARG A 176 -4.60 22.62 -13.11
C ARG A 176 -6.03 23.20 -13.11
N ALA A 177 -6.98 22.50 -13.65
CA ALA A 177 -8.39 22.89 -13.57
C ALA A 177 -8.98 22.69 -12.16
N GLU A 178 -8.38 21.81 -11.36
CA GLU A 178 -8.86 21.44 -10.04
C GLU A 178 -8.11 22.11 -8.90
N VAL A 179 -6.78 22.25 -9.04
CA VAL A 179 -5.87 22.77 -8.01
C VAL A 179 -4.81 23.67 -8.64
N ASP A 180 -4.19 24.51 -7.83
CA ASP A 180 -3.01 25.26 -8.27
C ASP A 180 -1.72 24.55 -7.87
N PHE A 181 -0.60 24.89 -8.51
CA PHE A 181 0.69 24.28 -8.27
C PHE A 181 1.75 25.33 -7.96
N THR A 182 2.71 24.94 -7.12
CA THR A 182 3.96 25.68 -6.95
C THR A 182 4.81 25.62 -8.22
N ASP A 183 5.93 26.37 -8.21
CA ASP A 183 7.00 26.11 -9.15
C ASP A 183 7.48 24.66 -9.02
N PRO A 184 7.96 24.03 -10.11
CA PRO A 184 8.38 22.64 -10.09
C PRO A 184 9.50 22.37 -9.08
N VAL A 185 9.33 21.29 -8.32
CA VAL A 185 10.36 20.78 -7.39
C VAL A 185 11.34 19.84 -8.09
N SER A 186 10.97 19.30 -9.26
CA SER A 186 11.81 18.41 -10.06
C SER A 186 12.35 19.10 -11.32
N LYS A 187 13.40 18.52 -11.91
CA LYS A 187 13.76 18.73 -13.31
C LYS A 187 12.66 18.14 -14.20
N PRO A 188 12.62 18.51 -15.51
CA PRO A 188 11.75 17.84 -16.46
C PRO A 188 12.00 16.33 -16.47
N LEU A 189 10.94 15.55 -16.39
CA LEU A 189 10.92 14.09 -16.37
C LEU A 189 10.23 13.58 -17.64
N LYS A 190 10.37 12.28 -17.89
CA LYS A 190 9.60 11.56 -18.89
C LYS A 190 8.75 10.51 -18.19
N GLU A 191 7.52 10.31 -18.67
CA GLU A 191 6.75 9.12 -18.38
C GLU A 191 7.06 8.09 -19.47
N ILE A 192 7.69 7.00 -19.07
CA ILE A 192 8.21 5.97 -19.97
C ILE A 192 7.59 4.61 -19.69
N LEU A 193 7.66 3.74 -20.70
CA LEU A 193 7.29 2.35 -20.52
C LEU A 193 8.48 1.59 -19.92
N ILE A 194 8.21 0.69 -19.00
CA ILE A 194 9.11 -0.39 -18.59
C ILE A 194 8.51 -1.72 -19.04
N THR A 195 9.35 -2.70 -19.35
CA THR A 195 8.91 -4.03 -19.78
C THR A 195 9.58 -5.11 -18.97
N GLY A 196 8.85 -6.22 -18.75
CA GLY A 196 9.31 -7.38 -18.00
C GLY A 196 9.45 -8.64 -18.85
N PRO A 197 9.75 -9.78 -18.23
CA PRO A 197 9.97 -11.06 -18.93
C PRO A 197 8.76 -11.55 -19.73
N SER A 198 7.54 -11.20 -19.32
CA SER A 198 6.31 -11.59 -20.01
C SER A 198 5.91 -10.65 -21.15
N ALA A 199 6.69 -9.58 -21.38
CA ALA A 199 6.37 -8.60 -22.41
C ALA A 199 6.53 -9.16 -23.82
N SER A 200 5.53 -8.95 -24.68
CA SER A 200 5.72 -9.11 -26.12
C SER A 200 6.62 -8.00 -26.66
N ALA A 201 7.33 -8.28 -27.74
CA ALA A 201 8.20 -7.29 -28.35
C ALA A 201 7.40 -6.05 -28.79
N LEU A 202 7.88 -4.87 -28.36
CA LEU A 202 7.34 -3.56 -28.72
C LEU A 202 8.43 -2.78 -29.47
N ARG A 203 8.10 -2.28 -30.66
CA ARG A 203 8.98 -1.43 -31.48
C ARG A 203 8.62 0.05 -31.35
N SER A 204 7.36 0.32 -31.03
CA SER A 204 6.84 1.65 -30.80
C SER A 204 5.66 1.60 -29.83
N LEU A 205 5.22 2.76 -29.33
CA LEU A 205 4.01 2.87 -28.51
C LEU A 205 2.75 2.41 -29.25
N ASP A 206 2.76 2.46 -30.58
CA ASP A 206 1.65 2.01 -31.40
C ASP A 206 1.38 0.50 -31.29
N ASP A 207 2.37 -0.27 -30.89
CA ASP A 207 2.23 -1.71 -30.64
C ASP A 207 1.41 -2.04 -29.38
N LEU A 208 1.05 -1.01 -28.57
CA LEU A 208 0.10 -1.13 -27.47
C LEU A 208 -1.36 -1.13 -27.92
N SER A 209 -1.64 -0.88 -29.21
CA SER A 209 -3.00 -0.95 -29.77
C SER A 209 -3.66 -2.30 -29.48
N GLY A 210 -4.84 -2.27 -28.85
CA GLY A 210 -5.62 -3.45 -28.45
C GLY A 210 -5.05 -4.23 -27.26
N LYS A 211 -3.93 -3.78 -26.69
CA LYS A 211 -3.32 -4.41 -25.51
C LYS A 211 -3.86 -3.80 -24.21
N THR A 212 -3.64 -4.49 -23.11
CA THR A 212 -4.03 -4.03 -21.76
C THR A 212 -2.86 -3.32 -21.10
N VAL A 213 -3.12 -2.15 -20.49
CA VAL A 213 -2.16 -1.40 -19.67
C VAL A 213 -2.79 -1.17 -18.29
N TYR A 214 -2.05 -1.54 -17.27
CA TYR A 214 -2.47 -1.45 -15.87
C TYR A 214 -1.96 -0.16 -15.26
N VAL A 215 -2.85 0.68 -14.71
CA VAL A 215 -2.49 1.96 -14.09
C VAL A 215 -3.42 2.32 -12.94
N ARG A 216 -2.94 3.06 -11.96
CA ARG A 216 -3.83 3.76 -11.02
C ARG A 216 -4.59 4.85 -11.76
N LEU A 217 -5.89 4.91 -11.59
CA LEU A 217 -6.74 5.88 -12.31
C LEU A 217 -6.48 7.32 -11.86
N SER A 218 -6.01 7.52 -10.61
CA SER A 218 -5.61 8.84 -10.06
C SER A 218 -4.25 9.33 -10.58
N SER A 219 -3.47 8.48 -11.27
CA SER A 219 -2.13 8.82 -11.74
C SER A 219 -2.15 9.66 -13.03
N SER A 220 -1.08 10.46 -13.25
CA SER A 220 -0.83 11.11 -14.55
C SER A 220 -0.57 10.09 -15.67
N TYR A 221 -0.12 8.89 -15.29
CA TYR A 221 0.11 7.80 -16.26
C TYR A 221 -1.21 7.35 -16.91
N ALA A 222 -2.31 7.31 -16.14
CA ALA A 222 -3.63 7.01 -16.71
C ALA A 222 -4.05 8.06 -17.74
N GLU A 223 -3.74 9.34 -17.49
CA GLU A 223 -3.98 10.41 -18.47
C GLU A 223 -3.14 10.17 -19.73
N SER A 224 -1.84 9.90 -19.59
CA SER A 224 -0.93 9.64 -20.73
C SER A 224 -1.33 8.41 -21.55
N VAL A 225 -1.80 7.35 -20.90
CA VAL A 225 -2.29 6.14 -21.59
C VAL A 225 -3.60 6.42 -22.33
N ARG A 226 -4.53 7.22 -21.75
CA ARG A 226 -5.75 7.66 -22.45
C ARG A 226 -5.41 8.50 -23.67
N GLU A 227 -4.53 9.50 -23.52
CA GLU A 227 -4.07 10.34 -24.64
C GLU A 227 -3.44 9.51 -25.77
N LEU A 228 -2.65 8.47 -25.42
CA LEU A 228 -2.10 7.54 -26.40
C LEU A 228 -3.20 6.71 -27.07
N SER A 229 -4.14 6.18 -26.29
CA SER A 229 -5.26 5.38 -26.79
C SER A 229 -6.11 6.20 -27.78
N ASP A 230 -6.42 7.46 -27.43
CA ASP A 230 -7.20 8.35 -28.30
C ASP A 230 -6.46 8.63 -29.63
N ARG A 231 -5.14 8.82 -29.60
CA ARG A 231 -4.32 8.97 -30.81
C ARG A 231 -4.34 7.70 -31.68
N LEU A 232 -4.30 6.53 -31.07
CA LEU A 232 -4.36 5.25 -31.79
C LEU A 232 -5.73 5.07 -32.47
N VAL A 233 -6.81 5.38 -31.76
CA VAL A 233 -8.19 5.34 -32.30
C VAL A 233 -8.35 6.32 -33.46
N ALA A 234 -7.86 7.55 -33.30
CA ALA A 234 -7.87 8.55 -34.38
C ALA A 234 -7.06 8.10 -35.62
N ALA A 235 -6.04 7.25 -35.44
CA ALA A 235 -5.27 6.61 -36.50
C ALA A 235 -5.92 5.32 -37.05
N GLY A 236 -7.14 4.99 -36.67
CA GLY A 236 -7.87 3.80 -37.11
C GLY A 236 -7.39 2.49 -36.47
N ARG A 237 -6.69 2.54 -35.34
CA ARG A 237 -6.22 1.39 -34.57
C ARG A 237 -7.16 1.06 -33.42
N ALA A 238 -7.01 -0.11 -32.81
CA ALA A 238 -7.76 -0.49 -31.62
C ALA A 238 -7.33 0.34 -30.40
N ALA A 239 -8.30 0.70 -29.56
CA ALA A 239 -8.04 1.36 -28.29
C ALA A 239 -7.19 0.50 -27.35
N ILE A 240 -6.43 1.13 -26.48
CA ILE A 240 -5.75 0.45 -25.35
C ILE A 240 -6.83 0.11 -24.32
N ARG A 241 -6.79 -1.11 -23.79
CA ARG A 241 -7.60 -1.48 -22.63
C ARG A 241 -6.89 -1.00 -21.37
N ILE A 242 -7.51 -0.07 -20.66
CA ILE A 242 -6.98 0.48 -19.41
C ILE A 242 -7.60 -0.28 -18.27
N GLU A 243 -6.79 -1.01 -17.52
CA GLU A 243 -7.20 -1.72 -16.32
C GLU A 243 -6.75 -0.95 -15.09
N ALA A 244 -7.72 -0.69 -14.20
CA ALA A 244 -7.46 -0.03 -12.94
C ALA A 244 -6.69 -0.95 -11.99
N VAL A 245 -5.61 -0.45 -11.40
CA VAL A 245 -4.99 -1.08 -10.24
C VAL A 245 -5.48 -0.40 -8.98
N ASP A 246 -5.37 -1.11 -7.86
CA ASP A 246 -5.72 -0.57 -6.55
C ASP A 246 -4.91 0.69 -6.24
N GLU A 247 -5.56 1.72 -5.73
CA GLU A 247 -4.94 3.01 -5.43
C GLU A 247 -3.92 2.95 -4.27
N SER A 248 -3.91 1.87 -3.49
CA SER A 248 -2.91 1.59 -2.46
C SER A 248 -1.58 1.08 -3.02
N LEU A 249 -1.54 0.63 -4.29
CA LEU A 249 -0.30 0.23 -4.95
C LEU A 249 0.46 1.47 -5.42
N GLU A 250 1.71 1.60 -5.01
CA GLU A 250 2.60 2.64 -5.51
C GLU A 250 3.35 2.19 -6.78
N ASP A 251 4.09 3.09 -7.38
CA ASP A 251 4.79 2.78 -8.64
C ASP A 251 5.86 1.71 -8.45
N GLU A 252 6.43 1.63 -7.25
CA GLU A 252 7.40 0.62 -6.85
C GLU A 252 6.79 -0.79 -6.91
N ASP A 253 5.54 -0.93 -6.46
CA ASP A 253 4.81 -2.20 -6.52
C ASP A 253 4.56 -2.62 -7.97
N LEU A 254 4.24 -1.67 -8.85
CA LEU A 254 4.07 -1.96 -10.29
C LEU A 254 5.40 -2.34 -10.96
N ILE A 255 6.52 -1.73 -10.59
CA ILE A 255 7.85 -2.11 -11.08
C ILE A 255 8.19 -3.54 -10.64
N GLU A 256 7.94 -3.90 -9.37
CA GLU A 256 8.11 -5.25 -8.85
C GLU A 256 7.28 -6.28 -9.64
N MET A 257 6.03 -5.95 -9.93
CA MET A 257 5.14 -6.84 -10.71
C MET A 257 5.59 -7.02 -12.15
N VAL A 258 6.19 -6.00 -12.75
CA VAL A 258 6.81 -6.09 -14.08
C VAL A 258 8.07 -6.96 -14.02
N ASP A 259 8.91 -6.79 -13.01
CA ASP A 259 10.11 -7.62 -12.80
C ASP A 259 9.77 -9.10 -12.69
N ALA A 260 8.72 -9.43 -11.97
CA ALA A 260 8.22 -10.79 -11.81
C ALA A 260 7.54 -11.37 -13.06
N GLY A 261 7.34 -10.58 -14.10
CA GLY A 261 6.61 -10.99 -15.29
C GLY A 261 5.10 -11.13 -15.11
N LEU A 262 4.54 -10.61 -14.03
CA LEU A 262 3.09 -10.56 -13.80
C LEU A 262 2.43 -9.55 -14.71
N LEU A 263 3.05 -8.37 -14.81
CA LEU A 263 2.69 -7.36 -15.78
C LEU A 263 3.71 -7.38 -16.90
N PRO A 264 3.27 -7.37 -18.16
CA PRO A 264 4.22 -7.28 -19.28
C PRO A 264 4.94 -5.93 -19.31
N TRP A 265 4.28 -4.88 -18.87
CA TRP A 265 4.77 -3.50 -18.84
C TRP A 265 4.02 -2.67 -17.82
N ALA A 266 4.64 -1.56 -17.44
CA ALA A 266 4.01 -0.47 -16.70
C ALA A 266 4.53 0.89 -17.19
N VAL A 267 3.80 1.95 -16.89
CA VAL A 267 4.21 3.34 -17.15
C VAL A 267 4.70 3.95 -15.84
N VAL A 268 5.89 4.53 -15.88
CA VAL A 268 6.53 5.13 -14.70
C VAL A 268 7.33 6.38 -15.08
N ASP A 269 7.62 7.22 -14.10
CA ASP A 269 8.59 8.31 -14.26
C ASP A 269 10.00 7.75 -14.51
N SER A 270 10.72 8.33 -15.44
CA SER A 270 12.03 7.85 -15.93
C SER A 270 13.12 7.70 -14.86
N TYR A 271 13.01 8.36 -13.72
CA TYR A 271 13.97 8.23 -12.63
C TYR A 271 13.71 7.02 -11.73
N LYS A 272 12.48 6.52 -11.66
CA LYS A 272 12.08 5.45 -10.74
C LYS A 272 12.75 4.11 -11.01
N PRO A 273 12.78 3.60 -12.26
CA PRO A 273 13.47 2.33 -12.52
C PRO A 273 14.95 2.34 -12.15
N GLN A 274 15.59 3.52 -12.25
CA GLN A 274 17.00 3.65 -11.89
C GLN A 274 17.25 3.52 -10.38
N MET A 275 16.26 3.90 -9.56
CA MET A 275 16.33 3.73 -8.11
C MET A 275 16.29 2.24 -7.73
N TRP A 276 15.50 1.45 -8.43
CA TRP A 276 15.20 0.06 -8.12
C TRP A 276 16.02 -0.98 -8.89
N ARG A 277 16.93 -0.54 -9.76
CA ARG A 277 17.66 -1.42 -10.69
C ARG A 277 18.51 -2.52 -10.02
N GLU A 278 18.93 -2.31 -8.76
CA GLU A 278 19.71 -3.31 -8.01
C GLU A 278 18.80 -4.37 -7.38
N VAL A 279 17.52 -4.05 -7.21
CA VAL A 279 16.49 -4.94 -6.65
C VAL A 279 15.73 -5.65 -7.76
N PHE A 280 15.25 -4.91 -8.76
CA PHE A 280 14.44 -5.42 -9.86
C PHE A 280 15.30 -5.56 -11.13
N THR A 281 15.86 -6.75 -11.30
CA THR A 281 16.88 -7.01 -12.32
C THR A 281 16.34 -7.48 -13.67
N GLN A 282 15.06 -7.89 -13.71
CA GLN A 282 14.38 -8.36 -14.92
C GLN A 282 13.64 -7.24 -15.68
N VAL A 283 13.63 -6.04 -15.12
CA VAL A 283 12.98 -4.88 -15.74
C VAL A 283 13.88 -4.30 -16.83
N THR A 284 13.30 -4.14 -18.01
CA THR A 284 13.94 -3.38 -19.12
C THR A 284 13.33 -1.99 -19.19
N VAL A 285 14.17 -0.98 -19.02
CA VAL A 285 13.78 0.43 -19.11
C VAL A 285 13.73 0.84 -20.58
N ARG A 286 12.57 1.29 -21.06
CA ARG A 286 12.34 1.66 -22.45
C ARG A 286 12.35 3.18 -22.61
N GLU A 287 13.54 3.78 -22.55
CA GLU A 287 13.72 5.23 -22.75
C GLU A 287 13.31 5.72 -24.13
N ASP A 288 13.18 4.80 -25.09
CA ASP A 288 12.67 5.01 -26.44
C ASP A 288 11.14 5.04 -26.52
N LEU A 289 10.42 4.50 -25.53
CA LEU A 289 8.96 4.45 -25.47
C LEU A 289 8.42 5.47 -24.46
N VAL A 290 8.36 6.72 -24.89
CA VAL A 290 7.98 7.86 -24.05
C VAL A 290 6.52 8.23 -24.29
N LEU A 291 5.69 8.12 -23.25
CA LEU A 291 4.27 8.51 -23.29
C LEU A 291 4.10 10.02 -23.14
N ARG A 292 4.88 10.62 -22.22
CA ARG A 292 4.87 12.07 -21.94
C ARG A 292 6.29 12.59 -21.77
N GLU A 293 6.62 13.69 -22.40
CA GLU A 293 7.87 14.40 -22.21
C GLU A 293 7.66 15.70 -21.42
N GLY A 294 8.72 16.10 -20.69
CA GLY A 294 8.73 17.36 -19.96
C GLY A 294 7.81 17.40 -18.74
N ALA A 295 7.37 16.24 -18.25
CA ALA A 295 6.61 16.13 -17.00
C ALA A 295 7.37 16.79 -15.85
N ARG A 296 6.68 17.50 -14.97
CA ARG A 296 7.28 18.20 -13.84
C ARG A 296 6.47 17.92 -12.58
N LEU A 297 7.15 17.57 -11.52
CA LEU A 297 6.55 17.40 -10.20
C LEU A 297 6.47 18.74 -9.49
N ALA A 298 5.35 19.00 -8.82
CA ALA A 298 5.17 20.18 -7.99
C ALA A 298 4.30 19.86 -6.77
N TRP A 299 4.28 20.78 -5.83
CA TRP A 299 3.33 20.72 -4.73
C TRP A 299 2.01 21.35 -5.17
N ALA A 300 0.88 20.73 -4.80
CA ALA A 300 -0.41 21.30 -5.11
C ALA A 300 -0.98 22.08 -3.91
N ILE A 301 -1.72 23.11 -4.21
CA ILE A 301 -2.41 23.97 -3.24
C ILE A 301 -3.79 24.34 -3.80
N ARG A 302 -4.68 24.87 -2.95
CA ARG A 302 -5.93 25.45 -3.45
C ARG A 302 -5.67 26.70 -4.29
N SER A 303 -6.52 26.91 -5.29
CA SER A 303 -6.40 28.03 -6.24
C SER A 303 -6.62 29.40 -5.57
N ASP A 304 -7.29 29.44 -4.42
CA ASP A 304 -7.56 30.64 -3.63
C ASP A 304 -6.45 31.03 -2.63
N SER A 305 -5.23 30.51 -2.82
CA SER A 305 -4.11 30.68 -1.87
C SER A 305 -2.87 31.33 -2.51
N PRO A 306 -2.98 32.56 -3.08
CA PRO A 306 -1.86 33.20 -3.80
C PRO A 306 -0.67 33.58 -2.91
N LYS A 307 -0.88 33.95 -1.64
CA LYS A 307 0.21 34.24 -0.70
C LYS A 307 0.98 32.97 -0.35
N LEU A 308 0.29 31.87 -0.09
CA LEU A 308 0.89 30.57 0.12
C LEU A 308 1.72 30.15 -1.10
N LYS A 309 1.17 30.31 -2.31
CA LYS A 309 1.89 30.01 -3.56
C LYS A 309 3.19 30.78 -3.67
N SER A 310 3.14 32.09 -3.47
CA SER A 310 4.32 32.96 -3.54
C SER A 310 5.39 32.57 -2.51
N PHE A 311 4.96 32.28 -1.28
CA PHE A 311 5.85 31.84 -0.20
C PHE A 311 6.50 30.49 -0.53
N LEU A 312 5.70 29.52 -0.96
CA LEU A 312 6.18 28.19 -1.33
C LEU A 312 7.10 28.23 -2.55
N ASN A 313 6.87 29.09 -3.54
CA ASN A 313 7.77 29.21 -4.69
C ASN A 313 9.16 29.70 -4.25
N THR A 314 9.21 30.66 -3.33
CA THR A 314 10.49 31.09 -2.73
C THR A 314 11.16 29.95 -1.98
N PHE A 315 10.39 29.23 -1.15
CA PHE A 315 10.89 28.06 -0.41
C PHE A 315 11.41 26.96 -1.34
N VAL A 316 10.66 26.61 -2.39
CA VAL A 316 11.05 25.59 -3.38
C VAL A 316 12.34 25.99 -4.08
N LYS A 317 12.46 27.23 -4.53
CA LYS A 317 13.68 27.75 -5.18
C LYS A 317 14.93 27.50 -4.33
N ASP A 318 14.83 27.68 -3.01
CA ASP A 318 15.96 27.62 -2.08
C ASP A 318 16.24 26.19 -1.56
N ASN A 319 15.28 25.25 -1.72
CA ASN A 319 15.35 23.93 -1.10
C ASN A 319 15.14 22.73 -2.05
N ARG A 320 14.87 22.95 -3.35
CA ARG A 320 14.66 21.89 -4.35
C ARG A 320 15.94 21.11 -4.69
N GLU A 321 15.81 20.07 -5.46
CA GLU A 321 16.94 19.33 -6.05
C GLU A 321 17.91 20.28 -6.77
N GLY A 322 19.20 20.10 -6.53
CA GLY A 322 20.28 20.99 -6.98
C GLY A 322 20.74 21.98 -5.92
N THR A 323 19.98 22.20 -4.84
CA THR A 323 20.44 22.93 -3.66
C THR A 323 21.08 21.98 -2.65
N LEU A 324 21.81 22.51 -1.68
CA LEU A 324 22.43 21.68 -0.64
C LEU A 324 21.39 20.84 0.11
N PHE A 325 20.28 21.45 0.55
CA PHE A 325 19.23 20.73 1.27
C PHE A 325 18.56 19.67 0.40
N GLY A 326 18.14 20.02 -0.82
CA GLY A 326 17.50 19.08 -1.72
C GLY A 326 18.40 17.89 -2.08
N ASN A 327 19.71 18.11 -2.22
CA ASN A 327 20.67 17.03 -2.50
C ASN A 327 20.90 16.12 -1.28
N ILE A 328 20.91 16.68 -0.05
CA ILE A 328 20.99 15.89 1.19
C ILE A 328 19.76 14.96 1.30
N ILE A 329 18.56 15.51 1.11
CA ILE A 329 17.31 14.75 1.17
C ILE A 329 17.31 13.63 0.12
N ARG A 330 17.67 13.94 -1.12
CA ARG A 330 17.78 12.95 -2.19
C ARG A 330 18.75 11.83 -1.84
N ASN A 331 19.94 12.16 -1.35
CA ASN A 331 20.94 11.15 -1.02
C ASN A 331 20.49 10.26 0.16
N ARG A 332 19.80 10.82 1.15
CA ARG A 332 19.34 10.10 2.35
C ARG A 332 18.21 9.12 2.07
N TYR A 333 17.26 9.50 1.21
CA TYR A 333 16.01 8.74 1.05
C TYR A 333 15.86 8.05 -0.31
N ILE A 334 16.75 8.32 -1.27
CA ILE A 334 16.67 7.75 -2.63
C ILE A 334 17.78 6.74 -2.89
N ARG A 335 18.85 6.70 -2.08
CA ARG A 335 19.98 5.78 -2.26
C ARG A 335 20.00 4.56 -1.34
N ASP A 336 19.34 4.60 -0.19
CA ASP A 336 19.28 3.49 0.76
C ASP A 336 17.90 2.81 0.70
N PHE A 337 17.76 1.81 -0.17
CA PHE A 337 16.53 1.03 -0.33
C PHE A 337 16.74 -0.47 -0.08
N ASP A 338 17.45 -0.84 0.99
CA ASP A 338 17.65 -2.25 1.40
C ASP A 338 16.36 -2.97 1.86
N TRP A 339 15.20 -2.30 1.81
CA TRP A 339 13.95 -2.81 2.37
C TRP A 339 12.99 -3.44 1.33
N ALA A 340 13.22 -3.24 0.02
CA ALA A 340 12.34 -3.79 -1.01
C ALA A 340 12.73 -5.24 -1.33
N GLU A 341 12.13 -6.14 -0.60
CA GLU A 341 12.23 -7.57 -0.87
C GLU A 341 11.31 -7.95 -2.05
N ASN A 342 11.87 -8.63 -3.05
CA ASN A 342 11.14 -9.05 -4.25
C ASN A 342 10.27 -10.29 -3.96
N ALA A 343 8.98 -10.08 -3.68
CA ALA A 343 8.01 -11.14 -3.39
C ALA A 343 7.64 -12.01 -4.59
N VAL A 344 8.05 -11.62 -5.77
CA VAL A 344 7.57 -12.15 -7.04
C VAL A 344 8.71 -12.61 -7.94
N GLY A 345 9.91 -12.75 -7.42
CA GLY A 345 11.02 -13.38 -8.10
C GLY A 345 10.68 -14.81 -8.57
N ALA A 346 11.38 -15.30 -9.59
CA ALA A 346 11.09 -16.60 -10.20
C ALA A 346 11.13 -17.77 -9.19
N GLU A 347 12.02 -17.70 -8.20
CA GLU A 347 12.15 -18.73 -7.15
C GLU A 347 10.97 -18.66 -6.17
N GLU A 348 10.62 -17.47 -5.70
CA GLU A 348 9.51 -17.23 -4.79
C GLU A 348 8.17 -17.60 -5.43
N LEU A 349 7.99 -17.25 -6.70
CA LEU A 349 6.82 -17.62 -7.46
C LEU A 349 6.71 -19.15 -7.64
N GLY A 350 7.84 -19.81 -7.85
CA GLY A 350 7.92 -21.28 -7.86
C GLY A 350 7.47 -21.88 -6.54
N ARG A 351 7.95 -21.36 -5.41
CA ARG A 351 7.51 -21.79 -4.06
C ARG A 351 6.03 -21.53 -3.82
N TYR A 352 5.53 -20.35 -4.21
CA TYR A 352 4.10 -20.04 -4.12
C TYR A 352 3.25 -21.06 -4.88
N ARG A 353 3.58 -21.35 -6.15
CA ARG A 353 2.83 -22.32 -6.96
C ARG A 353 2.86 -23.72 -6.36
N ALA A 354 4.02 -24.15 -5.84
CA ALA A 354 4.18 -25.45 -5.19
C ALA A 354 3.30 -25.60 -3.93
N LEU A 355 3.09 -24.52 -3.19
CA LEU A 355 2.33 -24.53 -1.94
C LEU A 355 0.86 -24.08 -2.09
N SER A 356 0.47 -23.60 -3.27
CA SER A 356 -0.87 -23.02 -3.52
C SER A 356 -2.01 -23.98 -3.21
N SER A 357 -1.83 -25.29 -3.46
CA SER A 357 -2.84 -26.31 -3.13
C SER A 357 -3.06 -26.47 -1.62
N LEU A 358 -1.99 -26.39 -0.81
CA LEU A 358 -2.09 -26.46 0.66
C LEU A 358 -2.78 -25.22 1.22
N PHE A 359 -2.41 -24.04 0.75
CA PHE A 359 -3.07 -22.80 1.16
C PHE A 359 -4.54 -22.79 0.76
N ARG A 360 -4.89 -23.32 -0.42
CA ARG A 360 -6.29 -23.46 -0.85
C ARG A 360 -7.06 -24.43 0.04
N LYS A 361 -6.49 -25.60 0.34
CA LYS A 361 -7.09 -26.58 1.23
C LYS A 361 -7.42 -25.95 2.59
N TYR A 362 -6.42 -25.47 3.28
CA TYR A 362 -6.60 -24.96 4.64
C TYR A 362 -7.28 -23.59 4.72
N GLY A 363 -7.13 -22.76 3.70
CA GLY A 363 -7.94 -21.54 3.57
C GLY A 363 -9.43 -21.86 3.49
N THR A 364 -9.80 -22.86 2.67
CA THR A 364 -11.19 -23.32 2.56
C THR A 364 -11.67 -23.96 3.86
N ASP A 365 -10.88 -24.85 4.46
CA ASP A 365 -11.25 -25.58 5.67
C ASP A 365 -11.51 -24.66 6.87
N TYR A 366 -10.78 -23.52 6.95
CA TYR A 366 -10.87 -22.57 8.06
C TYR A 366 -11.49 -21.21 7.69
N GLY A 367 -12.09 -21.08 6.49
CA GLY A 367 -12.80 -19.86 6.08
C GLY A 367 -11.88 -18.62 5.95
N MET A 368 -10.63 -18.82 5.52
CA MET A 368 -9.64 -17.76 5.26
C MET A 368 -9.34 -17.68 3.76
N ASP A 369 -9.09 -16.47 3.25
CA ASP A 369 -8.63 -16.32 1.86
C ASP A 369 -7.28 -17.03 1.67
N PRO A 370 -7.21 -18.05 0.77
CA PRO A 370 -5.99 -18.81 0.54
C PRO A 370 -4.81 -17.94 0.07
N THR A 371 -5.11 -16.90 -0.70
CA THR A 371 -4.11 -15.98 -1.26
C THR A 371 -3.53 -15.08 -0.16
N LEU A 372 -4.37 -14.65 0.79
CA LEU A 372 -3.92 -13.89 1.95
C LEU A 372 -3.03 -14.71 2.88
N LEU A 373 -3.37 -15.99 3.10
CA LEU A 373 -2.53 -16.91 3.88
C LEU A 373 -1.16 -17.15 3.20
N ALA A 374 -1.15 -17.29 1.88
CA ALA A 374 0.11 -17.43 1.13
C ALA A 374 0.97 -16.16 1.21
N ALA A 375 0.35 -14.99 1.11
CA ALA A 375 1.02 -13.70 1.28
C ALA A 375 1.60 -13.54 2.68
N GLN A 376 0.87 -14.01 3.71
CA GLN A 376 1.39 -14.06 5.08
C GLN A 376 2.59 -15.00 5.18
N GLY A 377 2.49 -16.23 4.68
CA GLY A 377 3.60 -17.19 4.70
C GLY A 377 4.84 -16.68 3.96
N PHE A 378 4.64 -15.89 2.89
CA PHE A 378 5.75 -15.21 2.23
C PHE A 378 6.40 -14.15 3.12
N GLN A 379 5.63 -13.30 3.78
CA GLN A 379 6.14 -12.29 4.72
C GLN A 379 6.88 -12.94 5.89
N GLU A 380 6.43 -14.10 6.37
CA GLU A 380 6.99 -14.79 7.53
C GLU A 380 8.32 -15.50 7.23
N SER A 381 8.44 -16.14 6.08
CA SER A 381 9.57 -17.06 5.81
C SER A 381 10.00 -17.13 4.35
N ARG A 382 9.47 -16.34 3.46
CA ARG A 382 9.60 -16.52 1.99
C ARG A 382 9.08 -17.90 1.52
N LEU A 383 8.04 -18.40 2.18
CA LEU A 383 7.48 -19.73 1.94
C LEU A 383 8.48 -20.88 2.16
N ASP A 384 9.46 -20.71 3.04
CA ASP A 384 10.50 -21.70 3.34
C ASP A 384 10.25 -22.36 4.70
N GLN A 385 9.98 -23.68 4.69
CA GLN A 385 9.72 -24.46 5.91
C GLN A 385 10.96 -24.62 6.78
N SER A 386 12.16 -24.45 6.25
CA SER A 386 13.41 -24.59 7.01
C SER A 386 13.69 -23.42 7.95
N VAL A 387 13.04 -22.28 7.75
CA VAL A 387 13.27 -21.06 8.52
C VAL A 387 12.88 -21.24 9.98
N ARG A 388 13.77 -20.77 10.86
CA ARG A 388 13.59 -20.73 12.31
C ARG A 388 13.99 -19.36 12.82
N SER A 389 13.10 -18.70 13.56
CA SER A 389 13.45 -17.43 14.18
C SER A 389 14.27 -17.62 15.45
N HIS A 390 14.95 -16.57 15.89
CA HIS A 390 15.74 -16.59 17.15
C HIS A 390 14.87 -16.77 18.40
N VAL A 391 13.56 -16.45 18.32
CA VAL A 391 12.59 -16.70 19.40
C VAL A 391 11.92 -18.07 19.30
N GLY A 392 12.32 -18.90 18.33
CA GLY A 392 11.85 -20.27 18.17
C GLY A 392 10.56 -20.41 17.35
N ALA A 393 10.17 -19.42 16.57
CA ALA A 393 9.10 -19.58 15.59
C ALA A 393 9.55 -20.47 14.42
N VAL A 394 8.64 -21.23 13.85
CA VAL A 394 8.94 -22.37 12.98
C VAL A 394 8.21 -22.26 11.64
N GLY A 395 8.95 -22.47 10.55
CA GLY A 395 8.44 -22.85 9.24
C GLY A 395 7.77 -21.73 8.44
N VAL A 396 6.99 -22.13 7.45
CA VAL A 396 6.33 -21.24 6.49
C VAL A 396 5.53 -20.15 7.20
N MET A 397 4.78 -20.50 8.23
CA MET A 397 3.91 -19.56 8.93
C MET A 397 4.54 -18.96 10.20
N GLN A 398 5.82 -19.23 10.48
CA GLN A 398 6.56 -18.74 11.66
C GLN A 398 5.76 -18.83 12.97
N LEU A 399 5.17 -20.00 13.22
CA LEU A 399 4.35 -20.22 14.40
C LEU A 399 5.21 -20.67 15.58
N LEU A 400 4.95 -20.14 16.77
CA LEU A 400 5.60 -20.62 18.00
C LEU A 400 5.03 -22.00 18.38
N PRO A 401 5.86 -22.95 18.85
CA PRO A 401 5.39 -24.25 19.33
C PRO A 401 4.36 -24.17 20.47
N SER A 402 4.41 -23.11 21.28
CA SER A 402 3.41 -22.85 22.33
C SER A 402 2.04 -22.51 21.74
N THR A 403 2.01 -21.68 20.69
CA THR A 403 0.78 -21.33 19.97
C THR A 403 0.21 -22.54 19.23
N ALA A 404 1.05 -23.34 18.60
CA ALA A 404 0.64 -24.56 17.90
C ALA A 404 0.00 -25.61 18.84
N LYS A 405 0.46 -25.66 20.10
CA LYS A 405 -0.08 -26.56 21.14
C LYS A 405 -1.29 -25.99 21.87
N ASP A 406 -1.58 -24.69 21.72
CA ASP A 406 -2.75 -24.07 22.35
C ASP A 406 -4.03 -24.79 21.91
N LYS A 407 -5.01 -24.90 22.81
CA LYS A 407 -6.27 -25.62 22.56
C LYS A 407 -7.06 -25.10 21.35
N ASN A 408 -6.88 -23.84 20.99
CA ASN A 408 -7.57 -23.24 19.86
C ASN A 408 -6.91 -23.58 18.51
N VAL A 409 -5.64 -24.01 18.52
CA VAL A 409 -4.91 -24.51 17.34
C VAL A 409 -4.82 -26.03 17.37
N ALA A 410 -4.20 -26.59 18.42
CA ALA A 410 -4.06 -28.04 18.69
C ALA A 410 -3.42 -28.83 17.53
N ILE A 411 -2.41 -28.26 16.88
CA ILE A 411 -1.62 -28.86 15.79
C ILE A 411 -0.14 -28.73 16.16
N PRO A 412 0.43 -29.67 16.92
CA PRO A 412 1.77 -29.52 17.50
C PRO A 412 2.93 -29.79 16.54
N ASN A 413 2.69 -30.50 15.41
CA ASN A 413 3.75 -31.00 14.52
C ASN A 413 4.19 -29.94 13.46
N ILE A 414 4.37 -28.70 13.88
CA ILE A 414 4.67 -27.57 12.98
C ILE A 414 6.07 -27.58 12.37
N ASP A 415 6.90 -28.56 12.72
CA ASP A 415 8.18 -28.80 12.03
C ASP A 415 8.00 -29.38 10.63
N GLU A 416 6.83 -29.96 10.35
CA GLU A 416 6.43 -30.45 9.04
C GLU A 416 5.68 -29.37 8.27
N LEU A 417 5.86 -29.35 6.94
CA LEU A 417 5.33 -28.30 6.06
C LEU A 417 3.80 -28.19 6.13
N GLU A 418 3.09 -29.28 5.88
CA GLU A 418 1.62 -29.27 5.81
C GLU A 418 0.98 -28.92 7.17
N PRO A 419 1.36 -29.54 8.31
CA PRO A 419 0.89 -29.13 9.62
C PRO A 419 1.23 -27.69 10.00
N ASN A 420 2.35 -27.15 9.52
CA ASN A 420 2.72 -25.77 9.75
C ASN A 420 1.73 -24.78 9.08
N ILE A 421 1.42 -25.02 7.81
CA ILE A 421 0.43 -24.21 7.06
C ILE A 421 -0.95 -24.36 7.68
N GLU A 422 -1.36 -25.57 8.04
CA GLU A 422 -2.63 -25.83 8.72
C GLU A 422 -2.75 -25.07 10.04
N ALA A 423 -1.75 -25.15 10.89
CA ALA A 423 -1.72 -24.48 12.19
C ALA A 423 -1.77 -22.95 12.03
N GLY A 424 -1.04 -22.40 11.07
CA GLY A 424 -1.08 -20.98 10.76
C GLY A 424 -2.45 -20.51 10.27
N ALA A 425 -3.06 -21.23 9.34
CA ALA A 425 -4.39 -20.94 8.83
C ALA A 425 -5.46 -20.99 9.94
N LYS A 426 -5.42 -22.02 10.77
CA LYS A 426 -6.32 -22.18 11.91
C LYS A 426 -6.16 -21.10 12.96
N TYR A 427 -4.93 -20.70 13.25
CA TYR A 427 -4.65 -19.61 14.19
C TYR A 427 -5.14 -18.26 13.65
N MET A 428 -4.95 -17.98 12.36
CA MET A 428 -5.49 -16.79 11.72
C MET A 428 -7.02 -16.74 11.76
N ALA A 429 -7.68 -17.86 11.45
CA ALA A 429 -9.13 -17.99 11.55
C ALA A 429 -9.62 -17.74 12.99
N PHE A 430 -8.96 -18.35 13.98
CA PHE A 430 -9.27 -18.10 15.40
C PHE A 430 -9.14 -16.62 15.77
N LEU A 431 -8.07 -15.95 15.35
CA LEU A 431 -7.88 -14.52 15.63
C LEU A 431 -8.99 -13.68 15.00
N LYS A 432 -9.31 -13.93 13.72
CA LYS A 432 -10.36 -13.21 12.99
C LYS A 432 -11.73 -13.44 13.63
N GLU A 433 -12.12 -14.68 13.83
CA GLU A 433 -13.44 -15.04 14.38
C GLU A 433 -13.62 -14.53 15.81
N ARG A 434 -12.61 -14.70 16.66
CA ARG A 434 -12.69 -14.36 18.07
C ARG A 434 -12.66 -12.87 18.37
N TYR A 435 -11.92 -12.08 17.57
CA TYR A 435 -11.62 -10.68 17.92
C TYR A 435 -12.06 -9.67 16.86
N PHE A 436 -12.24 -10.11 15.61
CA PHE A 436 -12.46 -9.23 14.46
C PHE A 436 -13.59 -9.72 13.57
N SER A 437 -14.66 -10.23 14.16
CA SER A 437 -15.92 -10.58 13.51
C SER A 437 -17.02 -9.62 13.93
N GLY A 438 -17.97 -9.39 13.06
CA GLY A 438 -19.15 -8.54 13.32
C GLY A 438 -19.71 -7.95 12.02
N PRO A 439 -20.99 -7.59 11.99
CA PRO A 439 -21.67 -7.17 10.76
C PRO A 439 -21.14 -5.86 10.17
N GLU A 440 -20.44 -5.05 10.96
CA GLU A 440 -19.88 -3.76 10.53
C GLU A 440 -18.44 -3.87 10.02
N LEU A 441 -17.82 -5.05 10.16
CA LEU A 441 -16.44 -5.30 9.78
C LEU A 441 -16.43 -6.18 8.53
N ASP A 442 -16.01 -5.64 7.41
CA ASP A 442 -15.86 -6.42 6.20
C ASP A 442 -14.74 -7.47 6.32
N GLU A 443 -14.76 -8.44 5.42
CA GLU A 443 -13.90 -9.60 5.48
C GLU A 443 -12.41 -9.26 5.40
N ILE A 444 -12.04 -8.31 4.53
CA ILE A 444 -10.64 -7.93 4.35
C ILE A 444 -10.13 -7.16 5.57
N ASN A 445 -10.86 -6.18 6.07
CA ASN A 445 -10.45 -5.42 7.25
C ASN A 445 -10.37 -6.31 8.51
N GLY A 446 -11.29 -7.27 8.69
CA GLY A 446 -11.20 -8.28 9.74
C GLY A 446 -9.92 -9.11 9.64
N SER A 447 -9.55 -9.50 8.44
CA SER A 447 -8.35 -10.28 8.17
C SER A 447 -7.07 -9.45 8.38
N LEU A 448 -7.04 -8.17 7.97
CA LEU A 448 -5.90 -7.27 8.20
C LEU A 448 -5.66 -7.03 9.70
N MET A 449 -6.72 -6.87 10.49
CA MET A 449 -6.61 -6.76 11.95
C MET A 449 -6.16 -8.07 12.60
N ALA A 450 -6.56 -9.21 12.05
CA ALA A 450 -6.06 -10.52 12.48
C ALA A 450 -4.56 -10.69 12.18
N LEU A 451 -4.08 -10.23 11.01
CA LEU A 451 -2.65 -10.18 10.68
C LEU A 451 -1.87 -9.30 11.66
N ALA A 452 -2.35 -8.09 11.92
CA ALA A 452 -1.74 -7.22 12.92
C ALA A 452 -1.67 -7.90 14.31
N SER A 453 -2.72 -8.68 14.66
CA SER A 453 -2.78 -9.44 15.91
C SER A 453 -1.86 -10.64 15.93
N TYR A 454 -1.63 -11.27 14.82
CA TYR A 454 -0.64 -12.35 14.66
C TYR A 454 0.76 -11.84 15.02
N ASN A 455 1.11 -10.66 14.54
CA ASN A 455 2.39 -10.01 14.78
C ASN A 455 2.50 -9.38 16.18
N ALA A 456 1.53 -8.55 16.60
CA ALA A 456 1.62 -7.72 17.81
C ALA A 456 0.76 -8.19 18.99
N GLY A 457 0.00 -9.26 18.81
CA GLY A 457 -0.88 -9.83 19.84
C GLY A 457 -2.32 -9.26 19.84
N PRO A 458 -3.35 -10.15 19.95
CA PRO A 458 -4.75 -9.77 19.76
C PRO A 458 -5.30 -8.81 20.83
N GLY A 459 -4.85 -8.93 22.08
CA GLY A 459 -5.26 -8.03 23.15
C GLY A 459 -4.87 -6.59 22.90
N ARG A 460 -3.66 -6.38 22.37
CA ARG A 460 -3.14 -5.06 22.00
C ARG A 460 -3.94 -4.46 20.84
N ILE A 461 -4.08 -5.18 19.73
CA ILE A 461 -4.77 -4.68 18.53
C ILE A 461 -6.25 -4.39 18.83
N ARG A 462 -6.94 -5.25 19.59
CA ARG A 462 -8.33 -4.98 20.02
C ARG A 462 -8.46 -3.68 20.83
N ARG A 463 -7.52 -3.42 21.74
CA ARG A 463 -7.49 -2.17 22.50
C ARG A 463 -7.29 -0.97 21.57
N LEU A 464 -6.32 -1.05 20.65
CA LEU A 464 -6.00 0.04 19.73
C LEU A 464 -7.12 0.30 18.71
N ARG A 465 -7.83 -0.75 18.26
CA ARG A 465 -9.03 -0.62 17.45
C ARG A 465 -10.12 0.20 18.17
N ARG A 466 -10.35 -0.07 19.45
CA ARG A 466 -11.32 0.70 20.25
C ARG A 466 -10.86 2.15 20.39
N GLU A 467 -9.60 2.38 20.74
CA GLU A 467 -9.00 3.70 20.83
C GLU A 467 -9.10 4.49 19.52
N ALA A 468 -8.93 3.81 18.38
CA ALA A 468 -9.16 4.42 17.07
C ALA A 468 -10.58 5.01 16.99
N GLY A 469 -11.60 4.25 17.38
CA GLY A 469 -12.99 4.75 17.46
C GLY A 469 -13.17 5.94 18.41
N GLU A 470 -12.57 5.88 19.58
CA GLU A 470 -12.60 6.97 20.58
C GLU A 470 -11.93 8.26 20.06
N ARG A 471 -10.89 8.12 19.23
CA ARG A 471 -10.16 9.23 18.59
C ARG A 471 -10.78 9.68 17.26
N GLY A 472 -11.93 9.12 16.87
CA GLY A 472 -12.69 9.52 15.69
C GLY A 472 -12.28 8.86 14.37
N TYR A 473 -11.41 7.84 14.42
CA TYR A 473 -11.12 6.98 13.28
C TYR A 473 -12.21 5.92 13.10
N ASP A 474 -12.28 5.30 11.89
CA ASP A 474 -13.16 4.15 11.69
C ASP A 474 -12.54 2.89 12.31
N PRO A 475 -13.08 2.36 13.42
CA PRO A 475 -12.54 1.17 14.06
C PRO A 475 -12.72 -0.09 13.21
N ASN A 476 -13.49 -0.02 12.12
CA ASN A 476 -13.76 -1.14 11.23
C ASN A 476 -12.89 -1.11 9.95
N ARG A 477 -12.01 -0.14 9.83
CA ARG A 477 -11.05 -0.04 8.72
C ARG A 477 -9.62 -0.06 9.23
N TRP A 478 -8.77 -0.86 8.55
CA TRP A 478 -7.35 -0.92 8.88
C TRP A 478 -6.61 0.29 8.33
N PHE A 479 -6.53 0.40 6.98
CA PHE A 479 -5.77 1.46 6.32
C PHE A 479 -6.32 2.84 6.62
N ASP A 480 -5.41 3.78 6.87
CA ASP A 480 -5.69 5.18 7.23
C ASP A 480 -6.53 5.36 8.51
N ASN A 481 -6.79 4.28 9.26
CA ASN A 481 -7.63 4.31 10.46
C ASN A 481 -6.95 3.60 11.66
N VAL A 482 -7.21 2.31 11.86
CA VAL A 482 -6.64 1.57 13.01
C VAL A 482 -5.12 1.52 12.93
N GLU A 483 -4.56 1.40 11.73
CA GLU A 483 -3.11 1.39 11.53
C GLU A 483 -2.40 2.64 12.06
N VAL A 484 -3.06 3.82 12.00
CA VAL A 484 -2.48 5.06 12.51
C VAL A 484 -2.22 4.95 14.01
N ILE A 485 -3.19 4.45 14.77
CA ILE A 485 -3.05 4.25 16.23
C ILE A 485 -2.02 3.14 16.52
N VAL A 486 -2.00 2.10 15.69
CA VAL A 486 -1.01 1.02 15.80
C VAL A 486 0.39 1.55 15.51
N ALA A 487 0.58 2.38 14.48
CA ALA A 487 1.85 3.00 14.17
C ALA A 487 2.39 3.86 15.33
N GLU A 488 1.51 4.64 15.97
CA GLU A 488 1.87 5.51 17.09
C GLU A 488 2.26 4.72 18.36
N GLN A 489 1.58 3.61 18.67
CA GLN A 489 1.71 2.94 19.97
C GLN A 489 2.45 1.61 19.94
N VAL A 490 2.56 0.95 18.79
CA VAL A 490 3.27 -0.31 18.62
C VAL A 490 4.56 -0.09 17.83
N GLY A 491 4.49 0.80 16.84
CA GLY A 491 5.60 1.12 15.95
C GLY A 491 5.35 0.66 14.51
N ARG A 492 6.31 1.00 13.65
CA ARG A 492 6.27 0.76 12.20
C ARG A 492 6.18 -0.71 11.82
N GLU A 493 6.84 -1.58 12.59
CA GLU A 493 7.02 -2.99 12.23
C GLU A 493 5.68 -3.68 11.94
N THR A 494 4.70 -3.56 12.85
CA THR A 494 3.37 -4.17 12.66
C THR A 494 2.61 -3.56 11.48
N VAL A 495 2.69 -2.26 11.28
CA VAL A 495 2.02 -1.59 10.15
C VAL A 495 2.64 -2.02 8.83
N GLN A 496 3.96 -2.04 8.76
CA GLN A 496 4.69 -2.51 7.57
C GLN A 496 4.44 -3.99 7.29
N TYR A 497 4.38 -4.82 8.34
CA TYR A 497 4.03 -6.24 8.22
C TYR A 497 2.68 -6.42 7.54
N VAL A 498 1.63 -5.72 7.99
CA VAL A 498 0.30 -5.81 7.37
C VAL A 498 0.30 -5.22 5.96
N GLY A 499 0.95 -4.08 5.74
CA GLY A 499 1.06 -3.45 4.42
C GLY A 499 1.76 -4.34 3.40
N ASN A 500 2.87 -4.97 3.78
CA ASN A 500 3.59 -5.91 2.91
C ASN A 500 2.73 -7.12 2.56
N ILE A 501 2.07 -7.72 3.55
CA ILE A 501 1.18 -8.88 3.28
C ILE A 501 0.04 -8.48 2.34
N PHE A 502 -0.54 -7.31 2.52
CA PHE A 502 -1.60 -6.84 1.63
C PHE A 502 -1.09 -6.63 0.19
N LYS A 503 0.10 -6.06 0.01
CA LYS A 503 0.77 -5.97 -1.29
C LYS A 503 0.96 -7.36 -1.93
N TYR A 504 1.52 -8.32 -1.20
CA TYR A 504 1.72 -9.69 -1.70
C TYR A 504 0.40 -10.39 -2.01
N TYR A 505 -0.63 -10.13 -1.20
CA TYR A 505 -1.99 -10.61 -1.44
C TYR A 505 -2.56 -10.13 -2.78
N LEU A 506 -2.48 -8.83 -3.06
CA LEU A 506 -2.91 -8.27 -4.35
C LEU A 506 -2.11 -8.87 -5.50
N THR A 507 -0.81 -8.97 -5.34
CA THR A 507 0.10 -9.59 -6.31
C THR A 507 -0.30 -11.03 -6.63
N TYR A 508 -0.46 -11.88 -5.61
CA TYR A 508 -0.85 -13.28 -5.81
C TYR A 508 -2.27 -13.44 -6.37
N ARG A 509 -3.21 -12.56 -6.04
CA ARG A 509 -4.52 -12.55 -6.69
C ARG A 509 -4.41 -12.33 -8.20
N TRP A 510 -3.56 -11.42 -8.62
CA TRP A 510 -3.33 -11.15 -10.05
C TRP A 510 -2.63 -12.30 -10.75
N ILE A 511 -1.65 -12.95 -10.11
CA ILE A 511 -1.04 -14.18 -10.63
C ILE A 511 -2.13 -15.22 -10.90
N ASN A 512 -2.96 -15.49 -9.92
CA ASN A 512 -4.03 -16.48 -10.04
C ASN A 512 -5.01 -16.14 -11.17
N THR A 513 -5.35 -14.85 -11.34
CA THR A 513 -6.20 -14.38 -12.43
C THR A 513 -5.52 -14.55 -13.79
N ALA A 514 -4.26 -14.12 -13.91
CA ALA A 514 -3.50 -14.25 -15.15
C ALA A 514 -3.27 -15.72 -15.55
N ASP A 515 -2.97 -16.60 -14.58
CA ASP A 515 -2.82 -18.03 -14.84
C ASP A 515 -4.16 -18.67 -15.27
N ALA A 516 -5.28 -18.26 -14.66
CA ALA A 516 -6.61 -18.71 -15.05
C ALA A 516 -7.00 -18.25 -16.47
N GLU A 517 -6.71 -16.99 -16.83
CA GLU A 517 -6.93 -16.44 -18.16
C GLU A 517 -6.06 -17.14 -19.22
N ARG A 518 -4.80 -17.40 -18.92
CA ARG A 518 -3.89 -18.17 -19.79
C ARG A 518 -4.41 -19.59 -20.02
N ALA A 519 -4.83 -20.26 -18.95
CA ALA A 519 -5.40 -21.61 -19.05
C ALA A 519 -6.70 -21.60 -19.87
N ALA A 520 -7.56 -20.60 -19.70
CA ALA A 520 -8.77 -20.43 -20.50
C ALA A 520 -8.45 -20.18 -21.99
N ALA A 521 -7.47 -19.31 -22.29
CA ALA A 521 -7.03 -19.03 -23.66
C ALA A 521 -6.43 -20.27 -24.34
N ARG A 522 -5.63 -21.06 -23.61
CA ARG A 522 -5.07 -22.32 -24.12
C ARG A 522 -6.16 -23.34 -24.46
N ARG A 523 -7.12 -23.53 -23.55
CA ARG A 523 -8.27 -24.40 -23.83
C ARG A 523 -9.06 -23.94 -25.05
N ALA A 524 -9.27 -22.64 -25.22
CA ALA A 524 -9.97 -22.09 -26.37
C ALA A 524 -9.24 -22.31 -27.71
N THR A 525 -7.91 -22.46 -27.70
CA THR A 525 -7.07 -22.75 -28.88
C THR A 525 -6.80 -24.23 -29.09
N GLY A 526 -7.37 -25.13 -28.27
CA GLY A 526 -7.19 -26.57 -28.38
C GLY A 526 -5.79 -27.07 -27.99
N ILE A 527 -5.02 -26.26 -27.27
CA ILE A 527 -3.72 -26.65 -26.72
C ILE A 527 -3.99 -27.27 -25.35
N GLU A 528 -3.87 -28.60 -25.25
CA GLU A 528 -3.96 -29.29 -23.96
C GLU A 528 -2.81 -28.87 -23.05
N ASP A 529 -3.12 -28.66 -21.77
CA ASP A 529 -2.09 -28.43 -20.76
C ASP A 529 -1.23 -29.69 -20.66
N THR A 530 0.02 -29.58 -21.07
CA THR A 530 1.01 -30.62 -20.76
C THR A 530 1.30 -30.50 -19.25
N PRO A 531 1.23 -31.61 -18.49
CA PRO A 531 1.34 -31.61 -17.03
C PRO A 531 2.65 -31.06 -16.49
#